data_62fda23a5529a56c0582b2266f816782
#
_entry.id   62fda23a5529a56c0582b2266f816782
#
_cell.length_a   1.000
_cell.length_b   1.000
_cell.length_c   1.000
_cell.angle_alpha   90.00
_cell.angle_beta   90.00
_cell.angle_gamma   90.00
#
_symmetry.space_group_name_H-M   'P 1'
#
loop_
_entity.id
_entity.type
_entity.pdbx_description
1 polymer ?
#
loop_
_entity_poly.entity_id
_entity_poly.type
_entity_poly.pdbx_seq_one_letter_code
_entity_poly.pdbx_strand_id
1 'polypeptide(L)'
;MKRLIVGAAAVTALIVGGQARASVTVIGGGLAENCSKAALSGKSDVRLEEPCTEALEKEMLTSRDRAGTLVNRGVLKMRRLNWAGATKDFNEAVHVRPDMGEAYVNRGAVLIGEHHYAESLSDLNKGLQLGVEEPAKVYFNRALAYEGMDDEKSAYFDYQKALELSPDWAAPKSELARFHVERKE
;
A
#
# COMPACT_ATOMS: atom_id res chain seq x y z
N MET A 1 -27.76 17.69 4.11
CA MET A 1 -26.59 17.12 3.40
C MET A 1 -25.36 17.86 3.85
N LYS A 2 -24.28 17.16 4.24
CA LYS A 2 -23.00 17.80 4.58
C LYS A 2 -22.28 18.15 3.28
N ARG A 3 -21.98 19.43 3.03
CA ARG A 3 -21.05 19.81 1.96
C ARG A 3 -19.64 19.77 2.52
N LEU A 4 -18.77 19.06 1.84
CA LEU A 4 -17.33 19.08 2.05
C LEU A 4 -16.76 20.18 1.14
N ILE A 5 -16.12 21.20 1.74
CA ILE A 5 -15.36 22.20 1.00
C ILE A 5 -13.89 21.99 1.40
N VAL A 6 -13.05 21.72 0.45
CA VAL A 6 -11.61 21.54 0.64
C VAL A 6 -10.89 22.78 0.14
N GLY A 7 -10.08 23.42 0.98
CA GLY A 7 -9.14 24.45 0.53
C GLY A 7 -8.03 23.79 -0.30
N ALA A 8 -7.77 24.31 -1.49
CA ALA A 8 -6.78 23.80 -2.43
C ALA A 8 -5.36 23.88 -1.82
N ALA A 9 -4.90 22.77 -1.28
CA ALA A 9 -3.48 22.53 -1.00
C ALA A 9 -3.01 21.42 -1.95
N ALA A 10 -2.06 21.74 -2.80
CA ALA A 10 -1.55 20.85 -3.83
C ALA A 10 -1.16 19.47 -3.30
N VAL A 11 -1.68 18.43 -3.92
CA VAL A 11 -1.41 17.00 -3.67
C VAL A 11 0.07 16.61 -3.98
N THR A 12 0.93 17.56 -4.26
CA THR A 12 2.26 17.33 -4.87
C THR A 12 3.34 16.80 -3.93
N ALA A 13 3.14 16.69 -2.63
CA ALA A 13 4.28 16.40 -1.73
C ALA A 13 4.20 15.09 -0.92
N LEU A 14 3.10 14.35 -0.94
CA LEU A 14 2.87 13.27 0.06
C LEU A 14 3.05 11.84 -0.45
N ILE A 15 3.30 11.65 -1.73
CA ILE A 15 3.46 10.30 -2.30
C ILE A 15 4.70 9.58 -1.76
N VAL A 16 5.70 10.31 -1.24
CA VAL A 16 6.97 9.71 -0.80
C VAL A 16 6.99 9.31 0.68
N GLY A 17 6.19 9.93 1.53
CA GLY A 17 6.31 9.76 2.99
C GLY A 17 5.23 8.93 3.68
N GLY A 18 4.06 8.75 3.11
CA GLY A 18 2.88 8.30 3.83
C GLY A 18 2.23 7.00 3.34
N GLN A 19 2.72 6.39 2.29
CA GLN A 19 2.10 5.18 1.77
C GLN A 19 2.20 4.04 2.78
N ALA A 20 1.06 3.53 3.15
CA ALA A 20 0.93 2.39 4.00
C ALA A 20 1.32 1.12 3.23
N ARG A 21 2.49 0.60 3.53
CA ARG A 21 3.06 -0.58 2.89
C ARG A 21 2.83 -1.78 3.77
N ALA A 22 2.16 -2.77 3.23
CA ALA A 22 2.01 -4.05 3.91
C ALA A 22 3.15 -4.98 3.48
N SER A 23 4.08 -5.25 4.39
CA SER A 23 5.06 -6.34 4.21
C SER A 23 4.45 -7.64 4.69
N VAL A 24 4.83 -8.75 4.07
CA VAL A 24 4.33 -10.08 4.39
C VAL A 24 5.34 -10.82 5.24
N THR A 25 4.91 -11.34 6.39
CA THR A 25 5.74 -12.24 7.18
C THR A 25 5.84 -13.58 6.49
N VAL A 26 7.06 -13.96 6.09
CA VAL A 26 7.35 -15.30 5.57
C VAL A 26 7.82 -16.15 6.74
N ILE A 27 7.13 -17.26 6.97
CA ILE A 27 7.45 -18.20 8.05
C ILE A 27 8.33 -19.30 7.46
N GLY A 28 9.61 -19.30 7.82
CA GLY A 28 10.60 -20.28 7.40
C GLY A 28 11.99 -19.79 7.73
N GLY A 29 12.98 -20.68 7.78
CA GLY A 29 14.39 -20.27 7.86
C GLY A 29 14.92 -19.93 6.47
N GLY A 30 16.01 -19.15 6.39
CA GLY A 30 16.74 -18.94 5.16
C GLY A 30 16.60 -17.55 4.55
N LEU A 31 16.74 -17.49 3.22
CA LEU A 31 16.81 -16.24 2.47
C LEU A 31 15.45 -15.52 2.43
N ALA A 32 14.34 -16.26 2.33
CA ALA A 32 12.99 -15.68 2.33
C ALA A 32 12.66 -14.99 3.67
N GLU A 33 13.10 -15.54 4.80
CA GLU A 33 12.98 -14.88 6.10
C GLU A 33 13.84 -13.61 6.17
N ASN A 34 15.07 -13.63 5.65
CA ASN A 34 15.93 -12.46 5.57
C ASN A 34 15.33 -11.37 4.67
N CYS A 35 14.68 -11.74 3.57
CA CYS A 35 13.90 -10.83 2.73
C CYS A 35 12.77 -10.15 3.52
N SER A 36 12.00 -10.92 4.30
CA SER A 36 10.93 -10.38 5.15
C SER A 36 11.50 -9.38 6.18
N LYS A 37 12.57 -9.74 6.87
CA LYS A 37 13.26 -8.82 7.82
C LYS A 37 13.76 -7.54 7.14
N ALA A 38 14.30 -7.65 5.92
CA ALA A 38 14.73 -6.51 5.13
C ALA A 38 13.55 -5.58 4.78
N ALA A 39 12.43 -6.13 4.35
CA ALA A 39 11.21 -5.37 4.05
C ALA A 39 10.63 -4.69 5.29
N LEU A 40 10.64 -5.36 6.45
CA LEU A 40 10.18 -4.81 7.72
C LEU A 40 11.09 -3.71 8.28
N SER A 41 12.38 -3.69 7.90
CA SER A 41 13.38 -2.74 8.45
C SER A 41 13.09 -1.26 8.18
N GLY A 42 12.18 -0.94 7.25
CA GLY A 42 11.91 0.44 6.82
C GLY A 42 12.99 1.08 5.96
N LYS A 43 14.14 0.45 5.79
CA LYS A 43 15.29 0.96 5.03
C LYS A 43 15.05 0.87 3.50
N SER A 44 15.82 1.65 2.73
CA SER A 44 15.70 1.75 1.26
C SER A 44 16.99 1.44 0.50
N ASP A 45 17.93 0.70 1.12
CA ASP A 45 19.19 0.28 0.47
C ASP A 45 18.90 -0.81 -0.59
N VAL A 46 19.52 -0.69 -1.78
CA VAL A 46 19.39 -1.67 -2.87
C VAL A 46 19.83 -3.07 -2.48
N ARG A 47 20.85 -3.18 -1.62
CA ARG A 47 21.38 -4.45 -1.13
C ARG A 47 20.35 -5.26 -0.34
N LEU A 48 19.30 -4.61 0.17
CA LEU A 48 18.21 -5.28 0.89
C LEU A 48 17.30 -6.12 -0.04
N GLU A 49 17.39 -5.93 -1.36
CA GLU A 49 16.67 -6.75 -2.34
C GLU A 49 17.37 -8.09 -2.61
N GLU A 50 18.66 -8.20 -2.31
CA GLU A 50 19.47 -9.39 -2.60
C GLU A 50 18.93 -10.67 -1.94
N PRO A 51 18.64 -10.71 -0.62
CA PRO A 51 18.05 -11.89 0.01
C PRO A 51 16.71 -12.31 -0.62
N CYS A 52 15.90 -11.34 -1.08
CA CYS A 52 14.64 -11.66 -1.76
C CYS A 52 14.88 -12.31 -3.13
N THR A 53 15.84 -11.77 -3.86
CA THR A 53 16.18 -12.30 -5.20
C THR A 53 16.78 -13.69 -5.08
N GLU A 54 17.71 -13.88 -4.17
CA GLU A 54 18.30 -15.20 -3.92
C GLU A 54 17.27 -16.23 -3.45
N ALA A 55 16.34 -15.84 -2.57
CA ALA A 55 15.25 -16.73 -2.14
C ALA A 55 14.39 -17.18 -3.33
N LEU A 56 14.00 -16.26 -4.21
CA LEU A 56 13.18 -16.55 -5.39
C LEU A 56 13.90 -17.45 -6.40
N GLU A 57 15.23 -17.41 -6.46
CA GLU A 57 16.07 -18.17 -7.40
C GLU A 57 16.54 -19.51 -6.84
N LYS A 58 16.85 -19.58 -5.54
CA LYS A 58 17.62 -20.69 -4.95
C LYS A 58 16.81 -21.53 -3.94
N GLU A 59 15.69 -21.01 -3.41
CA GLU A 59 14.88 -21.73 -2.42
C GLU A 59 13.64 -22.37 -3.06
N MET A 60 13.29 -23.55 -2.60
CA MET A 60 12.02 -24.22 -2.94
C MET A 60 10.89 -23.62 -2.08
N LEU A 61 10.37 -22.50 -2.52
CA LEU A 61 9.32 -21.76 -1.81
C LEU A 61 7.94 -22.35 -2.10
N THR A 62 7.10 -22.44 -1.06
CA THR A 62 5.66 -22.65 -1.26
C THR A 62 5.08 -21.49 -2.08
N SER A 63 3.90 -21.66 -2.70
CA SER A 63 3.23 -20.55 -3.41
C SER A 63 3.00 -19.34 -2.50
N ARG A 64 2.69 -19.57 -1.22
CA ARG A 64 2.51 -18.51 -0.23
C ARG A 64 3.82 -17.76 0.03
N ASP A 65 4.90 -18.48 0.30
CA ASP A 65 6.19 -17.86 0.63
C ASP A 65 6.78 -17.16 -0.60
N ARG A 66 6.61 -17.75 -1.80
CA ARG A 66 7.02 -17.13 -3.08
C ARG A 66 6.28 -15.80 -3.28
N ALA A 67 4.96 -15.78 -3.14
CA ALA A 67 4.18 -14.56 -3.28
C ALA A 67 4.56 -13.53 -2.21
N GLY A 68 4.72 -13.94 -0.95
CA GLY A 68 5.17 -13.07 0.14
C GLY A 68 6.56 -12.49 -0.12
N THR A 69 7.49 -13.28 -0.63
CA THR A 69 8.85 -12.82 -0.99
C THR A 69 8.81 -11.82 -2.14
N LEU A 70 7.95 -12.04 -3.15
CA LEU A 70 7.73 -11.09 -4.24
C LEU A 70 7.14 -9.77 -3.71
N VAL A 71 6.12 -9.83 -2.83
CA VAL A 71 5.56 -8.63 -2.19
C VAL A 71 6.65 -7.87 -1.43
N ASN A 72 7.46 -8.55 -0.63
CA ASN A 72 8.52 -7.92 0.14
C ASN A 72 9.59 -7.26 -0.76
N ARG A 73 10.00 -7.92 -1.85
CA ARG A 73 10.92 -7.33 -2.82
C ARG A 73 10.30 -6.13 -3.53
N GLY A 74 9.04 -6.22 -3.92
CA GLY A 74 8.29 -5.10 -4.49
C GLY A 74 8.21 -3.90 -3.56
N VAL A 75 7.98 -4.11 -2.25
CA VAL A 75 7.99 -3.06 -1.22
C VAL A 75 9.36 -2.38 -1.12
N LEU A 76 10.46 -3.15 -1.15
CA LEU A 76 11.82 -2.58 -1.16
C LEU A 76 12.08 -1.72 -2.40
N LYS A 77 11.67 -2.20 -3.59
CA LYS A 77 11.76 -1.46 -4.85
C LYS A 77 10.94 -0.19 -4.83
N MET A 78 9.70 -0.26 -4.33
CA MET A 78 8.81 0.90 -4.21
C MET A 78 9.40 1.99 -3.30
N ARG A 79 10.07 1.62 -2.20
CA ARG A 79 10.77 2.59 -1.33
C ARG A 79 11.88 3.35 -2.04
N ARG A 80 12.44 2.77 -3.08
CA ARG A 80 13.48 3.39 -3.92
C ARG A 80 12.93 4.03 -5.19
N LEU A 81 11.61 4.18 -5.26
CA LEU A 81 10.90 4.73 -6.42
C LEU A 81 11.10 3.93 -7.71
N ASN A 82 11.52 2.66 -7.60
CA ASN A 82 11.56 1.74 -8.73
C ASN A 82 10.15 1.15 -8.96
N TRP A 83 9.26 1.99 -9.49
CA TRP A 83 7.85 1.65 -9.70
C TRP A 83 7.70 0.46 -10.65
N ALA A 84 8.37 0.49 -11.79
CA ALA A 84 8.30 -0.59 -12.79
C ALA A 84 8.76 -1.95 -12.22
N GLY A 85 9.83 -1.95 -11.42
CA GLY A 85 10.30 -3.15 -10.73
C GLY A 85 9.34 -3.64 -9.66
N ALA A 86 8.71 -2.73 -8.93
CA ALA A 86 7.69 -3.06 -7.92
C ALA A 86 6.43 -3.63 -8.57
N THR A 87 5.92 -2.99 -9.63
CA THR A 87 4.76 -3.46 -10.39
C THR A 87 4.97 -4.87 -10.92
N LYS A 88 6.17 -5.17 -11.46
CA LYS A 88 6.50 -6.53 -11.92
C LYS A 88 6.38 -7.55 -10.80
N ASP A 89 6.94 -7.27 -9.62
CA ASP A 89 6.92 -8.18 -8.49
C ASP A 89 5.49 -8.37 -7.95
N PHE A 90 4.69 -7.30 -7.85
CA PHE A 90 3.30 -7.41 -7.39
C PHE A 90 2.39 -8.13 -8.39
N ASN A 91 2.59 -7.94 -9.69
CA ASN A 91 1.88 -8.69 -10.73
C ASN A 91 2.17 -10.19 -10.62
N GLU A 92 3.44 -10.55 -10.44
CA GLU A 92 3.83 -11.95 -10.25
C GLU A 92 3.25 -12.51 -8.93
N ALA A 93 3.24 -11.73 -7.85
CA ALA A 93 2.64 -12.14 -6.58
C ALA A 93 1.12 -12.42 -6.73
N VAL A 94 0.39 -11.56 -7.42
CA VAL A 94 -1.04 -11.76 -7.73
C VAL A 94 -1.25 -12.99 -8.61
N HIS A 95 -0.34 -13.24 -9.56
CA HIS A 95 -0.41 -14.43 -10.42
C HIS A 95 -0.19 -15.72 -9.62
N VAL A 96 0.82 -15.74 -8.74
CA VAL A 96 1.15 -16.90 -7.89
C VAL A 96 0.07 -17.16 -6.83
N ARG A 97 -0.48 -16.09 -6.24
CA ARG A 97 -1.49 -16.15 -5.17
C ARG A 97 -2.59 -15.11 -5.39
N PRO A 98 -3.60 -15.43 -6.22
CA PRO A 98 -4.72 -14.52 -6.50
C PRO A 98 -5.62 -14.21 -5.28
N ASP A 99 -5.42 -14.92 -4.19
CA ASP A 99 -6.12 -14.77 -2.91
C ASP A 99 -5.31 -13.99 -1.85
N MET A 100 -4.13 -13.45 -2.20
CA MET A 100 -3.29 -12.66 -1.29
C MET A 100 -3.66 -11.17 -1.36
N GLY A 101 -4.42 -10.68 -0.38
CA GLY A 101 -4.88 -9.29 -0.31
C GLY A 101 -3.75 -8.26 -0.35
N GLU A 102 -2.64 -8.53 0.35
CA GLU A 102 -1.47 -7.66 0.44
C GLU A 102 -0.83 -7.39 -0.93
N ALA A 103 -0.86 -8.37 -1.84
CA ALA A 103 -0.32 -8.18 -3.19
C ALA A 103 -1.11 -7.14 -3.98
N TYR A 104 -2.45 -7.20 -3.91
CA TYR A 104 -3.32 -6.20 -4.52
C TYR A 104 -3.13 -4.83 -3.87
N VAL A 105 -3.11 -4.75 -2.54
CA VAL A 105 -2.96 -3.46 -1.83
C VAL A 105 -1.66 -2.76 -2.21
N ASN A 106 -0.54 -3.49 -2.27
CA ASN A 106 0.74 -2.89 -2.63
C ASN A 106 0.78 -2.52 -4.13
N ARG A 107 0.15 -3.29 -5.02
CA ARG A 107 -0.01 -2.91 -6.42
C ARG A 107 -0.86 -1.64 -6.56
N GLY A 108 -1.97 -1.55 -5.84
CA GLY A 108 -2.79 -0.34 -5.74
C GLY A 108 -1.99 0.87 -5.26
N ALA A 109 -1.08 0.71 -4.30
CA ALA A 109 -0.23 1.80 -3.83
C ALA A 109 0.76 2.29 -4.91
N VAL A 110 1.30 1.39 -5.75
CA VAL A 110 2.11 1.79 -6.92
C VAL A 110 1.26 2.56 -7.92
N LEU A 111 0.05 2.07 -8.23
CA LEU A 111 -0.87 2.72 -9.17
C LEU A 111 -1.25 4.14 -8.74
N ILE A 112 -1.35 4.42 -7.43
CA ILE A 112 -1.50 5.79 -6.92
C ILE A 112 -0.28 6.64 -7.29
N GLY A 113 0.93 6.10 -7.07
CA GLY A 113 2.17 6.79 -7.41
C GLY A 113 2.33 7.09 -8.91
N GLU A 114 1.72 6.27 -9.75
CA GLU A 114 1.67 6.43 -11.21
C GLU A 114 0.42 7.20 -11.69
N HIS A 115 -0.41 7.73 -10.77
CA HIS A 115 -1.66 8.45 -11.04
C HIS A 115 -2.75 7.61 -11.74
N HIS A 116 -2.68 6.30 -11.65
CA HIS A 116 -3.68 5.36 -12.17
C HIS A 116 -4.74 5.07 -11.11
N TYR A 117 -5.46 6.10 -10.67
CA TYR A 117 -6.32 6.06 -9.50
C TYR A 117 -7.50 5.07 -9.63
N ALA A 118 -8.12 4.97 -10.79
CA ALA A 118 -9.26 4.07 -11.00
C ALA A 118 -8.85 2.59 -10.87
N GLU A 119 -7.71 2.21 -11.45
CA GLU A 119 -7.14 0.87 -11.33
C GLU A 119 -6.71 0.59 -9.89
N SER A 120 -6.14 1.60 -9.21
CA SER A 120 -5.79 1.51 -7.79
C SER A 120 -7.01 1.21 -6.92
N LEU A 121 -8.15 1.91 -7.14
CA LEU A 121 -9.40 1.62 -6.41
C LEU A 121 -9.86 0.18 -6.59
N SER A 122 -9.74 -0.38 -7.79
CA SER A 122 -10.06 -1.78 -8.06
C SER A 122 -9.21 -2.73 -7.22
N ASP A 123 -7.90 -2.52 -7.19
CA ASP A 123 -6.97 -3.34 -6.44
C ASP A 123 -7.16 -3.20 -4.92
N LEU A 124 -7.32 -1.98 -4.42
CA LEU A 124 -7.53 -1.72 -2.99
C LEU A 124 -8.85 -2.34 -2.49
N ASN A 125 -9.92 -2.25 -3.28
CA ASN A 125 -11.19 -2.91 -2.98
C ASN A 125 -11.03 -4.45 -2.97
N LYS A 126 -10.28 -5.00 -3.92
CA LYS A 126 -9.99 -6.43 -3.96
C LYS A 126 -9.20 -6.88 -2.72
N GLY A 127 -8.19 -6.10 -2.31
CA GLY A 127 -7.44 -6.36 -1.07
C GLY A 127 -8.33 -6.39 0.17
N LEU A 128 -9.24 -5.40 0.33
CA LEU A 128 -10.20 -5.38 1.44
C LEU A 128 -11.14 -6.61 1.41
N GLN A 129 -11.59 -7.00 0.23
CA GLN A 129 -12.47 -8.17 0.07
C GLN A 129 -11.78 -9.48 0.46
N LEU A 130 -10.51 -9.63 0.14
CA LEU A 130 -9.72 -10.82 0.45
C LEU A 130 -9.28 -10.87 1.92
N GLY A 131 -9.30 -9.72 2.60
CA GLY A 131 -8.78 -9.55 3.95
C GLY A 131 -7.27 -9.27 3.96
N VAL A 132 -6.87 -8.35 4.81
CA VAL A 132 -5.47 -7.94 5.01
C VAL A 132 -5.20 -7.72 6.49
N GLU A 133 -3.94 -7.84 6.91
CA GLU A 133 -3.57 -7.63 8.32
C GLU A 133 -3.78 -6.17 8.78
N GLU A 134 -3.56 -5.20 7.88
CA GLU A 134 -3.60 -3.77 8.20
C GLU A 134 -4.62 -3.00 7.36
N PRO A 135 -5.93 -3.19 7.57
CA PRO A 135 -6.98 -2.55 6.76
C PRO A 135 -6.97 -1.01 6.85
N ALA A 136 -6.48 -0.44 7.95
CA ALA A 136 -6.30 1.01 8.06
C ALA A 136 -5.46 1.58 6.92
N LYS A 137 -4.39 0.90 6.54
CA LYS A 137 -3.51 1.30 5.45
C LYS A 137 -4.23 1.27 4.09
N VAL A 138 -5.13 0.31 3.91
CA VAL A 138 -5.90 0.19 2.67
C VAL A 138 -6.87 1.35 2.52
N TYR A 139 -7.60 1.69 3.60
CA TYR A 139 -8.51 2.85 3.60
C TYR A 139 -7.73 4.14 3.36
N PHE A 140 -6.56 4.31 3.97
CA PHE A 140 -5.71 5.48 3.72
C PHE A 140 -5.29 5.59 2.25
N ASN A 141 -4.79 4.51 1.65
CA ASN A 141 -4.41 4.51 0.24
C ASN A 141 -5.63 4.74 -0.66
N ARG A 142 -6.79 4.20 -0.31
CA ARG A 142 -8.02 4.39 -1.08
C ARG A 142 -8.51 5.85 -1.01
N ALA A 143 -8.34 6.49 0.13
CA ALA A 143 -8.60 7.92 0.28
C ALA A 143 -7.69 8.75 -0.65
N LEU A 144 -6.39 8.43 -0.74
CA LEU A 144 -5.47 9.08 -1.67
C LEU A 144 -5.90 8.90 -3.14
N ALA A 145 -6.38 7.71 -3.49
CA ALA A 145 -6.89 7.46 -4.84
C ALA A 145 -8.17 8.26 -5.13
N TYR A 146 -9.08 8.39 -4.16
CA TYR A 146 -10.27 9.23 -4.29
C TYR A 146 -9.92 10.72 -4.41
N GLU A 147 -8.95 11.22 -3.62
CA GLU A 147 -8.47 12.60 -3.80
C GLU A 147 -7.89 12.84 -5.20
N GLY A 148 -7.13 11.87 -5.72
CA GLY A 148 -6.59 11.95 -7.08
C GLY A 148 -7.65 11.95 -8.18
N MET A 149 -8.90 11.58 -7.84
CA MET A 149 -10.09 11.62 -8.72
C MET A 149 -11.04 12.77 -8.37
N ASP A 150 -10.63 13.71 -7.52
CA ASP A 150 -11.44 14.81 -7.01
C ASP A 150 -12.73 14.36 -6.25
N ASP A 151 -12.77 13.10 -5.78
CA ASP A 151 -13.85 12.61 -4.90
C ASP A 151 -13.51 12.85 -3.43
N GLU A 152 -13.53 14.11 -3.04
CA GLU A 152 -13.21 14.58 -1.68
C GLU A 152 -14.10 13.94 -0.61
N LYS A 153 -15.35 13.66 -0.96
CA LYS A 153 -16.30 13.05 -0.01
C LYS A 153 -15.89 11.63 0.36
N SER A 154 -15.58 10.80 -0.62
CA SER A 154 -15.15 9.42 -0.40
C SER A 154 -13.79 9.40 0.30
N ALA A 155 -12.87 10.28 -0.08
CA ALA A 155 -11.58 10.43 0.56
C ALA A 155 -11.71 10.75 2.05
N TYR A 156 -12.54 11.73 2.41
CA TYR A 156 -12.79 12.10 3.79
C TYR A 156 -13.28 10.92 4.65
N PHE A 157 -14.25 10.15 4.16
CA PHE A 157 -14.76 9.00 4.91
C PHE A 157 -13.73 7.87 5.04
N ASP A 158 -12.91 7.66 4.03
CA ASP A 158 -11.87 6.65 4.08
C ASP A 158 -10.72 7.06 5.03
N TYR A 159 -10.34 8.34 5.08
CA TYR A 159 -9.41 8.82 6.10
C TYR A 159 -9.98 8.69 7.51
N GLN A 160 -11.27 8.99 7.70
CA GLN A 160 -11.92 8.75 8.98
C GLN A 160 -11.87 7.27 9.36
N LYS A 161 -12.14 6.37 8.40
CA LYS A 161 -12.10 4.93 8.65
C LYS A 161 -10.70 4.45 8.96
N ALA A 162 -9.68 4.97 8.29
CA ALA A 162 -8.28 4.66 8.60
C ALA A 162 -7.91 5.09 10.03
N LEU A 163 -8.34 6.29 10.45
CA LEU A 163 -8.09 6.80 11.80
C LEU A 163 -8.89 6.03 12.87
N GLU A 164 -10.13 5.61 12.57
CA GLU A 164 -10.93 4.76 13.46
C GLU A 164 -10.23 3.43 13.74
N LEU A 165 -9.65 2.81 12.70
CA LEU A 165 -8.95 1.53 12.80
C LEU A 165 -7.55 1.65 13.42
N SER A 166 -6.93 2.83 13.34
CA SER A 166 -5.60 3.12 13.89
C SER A 166 -5.57 4.53 14.49
N PRO A 167 -6.09 4.75 15.72
CA PRO A 167 -6.29 6.08 16.30
C PRO A 167 -4.99 6.88 16.51
N ASP A 168 -3.87 6.20 16.71
CA ASP A 168 -2.56 6.82 16.94
C ASP A 168 -1.80 7.13 15.65
N TRP A 169 -2.36 6.78 14.48
CA TRP A 169 -1.69 7.02 13.21
C TRP A 169 -1.84 8.49 12.78
N ALA A 170 -0.72 9.21 12.79
CA ALA A 170 -0.69 10.64 12.53
C ALA A 170 -1.10 11.01 11.08
N ALA A 171 -0.82 10.16 10.08
CA ALA A 171 -1.06 10.48 8.68
C ALA A 171 -2.55 10.74 8.36
N PRO A 172 -3.49 9.84 8.64
CA PRO A 172 -4.92 10.13 8.40
C PRO A 172 -5.42 11.36 9.17
N LYS A 173 -4.89 11.58 10.39
CA LYS A 173 -5.26 12.75 11.20
C LYS A 173 -4.81 14.06 10.53
N SER A 174 -3.59 14.07 9.98
CA SER A 174 -3.08 15.24 9.25
C SER A 174 -3.89 15.53 7.99
N GLU A 175 -4.25 14.48 7.24
CA GLU A 175 -5.06 14.64 6.04
C GLU A 175 -6.44 15.17 6.36
N LEU A 176 -7.12 14.60 7.37
CA LEU A 176 -8.45 15.06 7.81
C LEU A 176 -8.48 16.53 8.23
N ALA A 177 -7.39 17.07 8.76
CA ALA A 177 -7.31 18.48 9.16
C ALA A 177 -7.43 19.46 7.97
N ARG A 178 -7.25 19.00 6.74
CA ARG A 178 -7.42 19.82 5.52
C ARG A 178 -8.87 19.97 5.09
N PHE A 179 -9.77 19.11 5.59
CA PHE A 179 -11.17 19.08 5.18
C PHE A 179 -12.04 20.00 6.04
N HIS A 180 -12.79 20.88 5.40
CA HIS A 180 -13.83 21.69 6.04
C HIS A 180 -15.20 21.03 5.83
N VAL A 181 -15.90 20.72 6.94
CA VAL A 181 -17.21 20.06 6.89
C VAL A 181 -18.29 21.09 7.26
N GLU A 182 -19.03 21.56 6.28
CA GLU A 182 -20.21 22.40 6.51
C GLU A 182 -21.45 21.53 6.70
N ARG A 183 -22.21 21.80 7.80
CA ARG A 183 -23.57 21.27 7.96
C ARG A 183 -24.53 22.23 7.27
N LYS A 184 -25.29 21.76 6.27
CA LYS A 184 -26.51 22.46 5.89
C LYS A 184 -27.58 22.14 6.94
N GLU A 185 -28.09 23.20 7.59
CA GLU A 185 -29.32 23.17 8.37
C GLU A 185 -30.54 22.87 7.46
#